data_778afeed66cc893e6b446f61d4b5b51a
#
_entry.id   778afeed66cc893e6b446f61d4b5b51a
#
_cell.length_a   1.000
_cell.length_b   1.000
_cell.length_c   1.000
_cell.angle_alpha   90.00
_cell.angle_beta   90.00
_cell.angle_gamma   90.00
#
_symmetry.space_group_name_H-M   'P 1'
#
loop_
_entity.id
_entity.type
_entity.pdbx_description
1 polymer ?
#
loop_
_entity_poly.entity_id
_entity_poly.type
_entity_poly.pdbx_seq_one_letter_code
_entity_poly.pdbx_strand_id
1 'polypeptide(L)'
;MSLLEQIKQAGIVGAGGAGFPTHVKLASKAEYILMNAAECEPLLRVDQQLMDIHAAEIIQGFAAAGRFIEAKEAIIGIKYKHKEVIKKLKEKIINLNLDDYVKVRELKDVYPAGDEQVLVYELTGRVVPEMGIPINVGCVVINSETALNVYNAMHDVAVTDTYVTLAGDIENPITLRVPVGTPLRVLFKKVGIENPEDYGIIDGGPMMGPLLRNLEASVTKKSKGYVFLKKEHSLIRKKSTTQAQAKKINRGSCEQCRMCTDLCPRYLLGHNMQPHKNIRMQAYNLDDFEGQQAAQLCVQCNLCDLFSCPIGIHPMYANNYFRTRLLNEGKKYTPSKTEFKVRQNRDFRLVPSKRLIARLGLYKYDRPAPLIDEVMDVEQVIISTRQHIGAPAKVIVSVGDVVKKGQLIGLAQENALGANIHSSIDGTVVSADENYVTIRRD
;
A
#
# COMPACT_ATOMS: atom_id res chain seq x y z
N MET A 1 22.08 -1.07 -21.05
CA MET A 1 20.66 -1.32 -20.78
C MET A 1 20.06 -0.03 -20.24
N SER A 2 18.85 0.38 -20.68
CA SER A 2 18.17 1.56 -20.12
C SER A 2 17.68 1.27 -18.70
N LEU A 3 17.52 2.32 -17.85
CA LEU A 3 16.96 2.16 -16.51
C LEU A 3 15.59 1.45 -16.52
N LEU A 4 14.76 1.74 -17.52
CA LEU A 4 13.44 1.12 -17.65
C LEU A 4 13.52 -0.38 -17.88
N GLU A 5 14.48 -0.83 -18.69
CA GLU A 5 14.73 -2.25 -18.91
C GLU A 5 15.29 -2.93 -17.68
N GLN A 6 16.21 -2.30 -16.94
CA GLN A 6 16.72 -2.82 -15.65
C GLN A 6 15.56 -3.00 -14.65
N ILE A 7 14.68 -2.00 -14.50
CA ILE A 7 13.48 -2.06 -13.63
C ILE A 7 12.54 -3.19 -14.06
N LYS A 8 12.30 -3.37 -15.37
CA LYS A 8 11.47 -4.44 -15.91
C LYS A 8 12.09 -5.81 -15.66
N GLN A 9 13.39 -5.96 -15.94
CA GLN A 9 14.11 -7.22 -15.71
C GLN A 9 14.17 -7.59 -14.24
N ALA A 10 14.44 -6.63 -13.34
CA ALA A 10 14.45 -6.85 -11.91
C ALA A 10 13.05 -7.17 -11.33
N GLY A 11 11.98 -7.05 -12.12
CA GLY A 11 10.62 -7.37 -11.71
C GLY A 11 10.06 -6.44 -10.63
N ILE A 12 10.39 -5.14 -10.68
CA ILE A 12 9.96 -4.16 -9.68
C ILE A 12 8.49 -3.81 -9.84
N VAL A 13 7.77 -3.94 -8.74
CA VAL A 13 6.39 -3.47 -8.58
C VAL A 13 6.29 -2.49 -7.43
N GLY A 14 5.23 -1.70 -7.38
CA GLY A 14 4.99 -0.78 -6.27
C GLY A 14 4.86 -1.52 -4.94
N ALA A 15 5.80 -1.32 -4.03
CA ALA A 15 5.90 -2.04 -2.76
C ALA A 15 4.89 -1.57 -1.69
N GLY A 16 4.06 -0.59 -1.94
CA GLY A 16 3.11 -0.05 -0.96
C GLY A 16 1.72 0.10 -1.54
N GLY A 17 1.02 -1.00 -1.81
CA GLY A 17 -0.35 -0.92 -2.31
C GLY A 17 -0.70 -2.02 -3.31
N ALA A 18 -1.28 -1.63 -4.46
CA ALA A 18 -1.79 -2.59 -5.44
C ALA A 18 -0.71 -3.31 -6.27
N GLY A 19 0.58 -2.98 -6.09
CA GLY A 19 1.66 -3.62 -6.82
C GLY A 19 1.70 -3.22 -8.30
N PHE A 20 1.50 -1.96 -8.64
CA PHE A 20 1.57 -1.53 -10.04
C PHE A 20 3.00 -1.68 -10.59
N PRO A 21 3.22 -2.31 -11.77
CA PRO A 21 4.54 -2.47 -12.34
C PRO A 21 5.27 -1.15 -12.54
N THR A 22 6.45 -1.01 -11.93
CA THR A 22 7.16 0.28 -11.84
C THR A 22 7.66 0.75 -13.20
N HIS A 23 8.09 -0.15 -14.08
CA HIS A 23 8.50 0.21 -15.44
C HIS A 23 7.36 0.86 -16.25
N VAL A 24 6.10 0.45 -16.04
CA VAL A 24 4.94 1.09 -16.69
C VAL A 24 4.67 2.46 -16.09
N LYS A 25 4.79 2.59 -14.76
CA LYS A 25 4.61 3.88 -14.07
C LYS A 25 5.65 4.92 -14.52
N LEU A 26 6.88 4.51 -14.76
CA LEU A 26 7.98 5.37 -15.18
C LEU A 26 8.11 5.55 -16.71
N ALA A 27 7.22 4.97 -17.51
CA ALA A 27 7.23 5.15 -18.96
C ALA A 27 6.74 6.52 -19.43
N SER A 28 6.13 7.30 -18.54
CA SER A 28 5.60 8.65 -18.86
C SER A 28 6.47 9.74 -18.26
N LYS A 29 6.68 10.83 -19.00
CA LYS A 29 7.33 12.04 -18.47
C LYS A 29 6.43 12.72 -17.45
N ALA A 30 7.05 13.30 -16.40
CA ALA A 30 6.34 14.03 -15.37
C ALA A 30 7.16 15.24 -14.89
N GLU A 31 6.48 16.25 -14.39
CA GLU A 31 7.14 17.45 -13.85
C GLU A 31 7.74 17.19 -12.46
N TYR A 32 7.09 16.34 -11.67
CA TYR A 32 7.52 15.96 -10.32
C TYR A 32 7.55 14.45 -10.15
N ILE A 33 8.61 13.97 -9.50
CA ILE A 33 8.55 12.64 -8.87
C ILE A 33 8.40 12.82 -7.35
N LEU A 34 7.45 12.11 -6.76
CA LEU A 34 7.11 12.22 -5.34
C LEU A 34 7.38 10.89 -4.64
N MET A 35 8.14 10.91 -3.55
CA MET A 35 8.29 9.73 -2.71
C MET A 35 7.25 9.74 -1.60
N ASN A 36 6.43 8.71 -1.56
CA ASN A 36 5.53 8.46 -0.45
C ASN A 36 6.30 7.81 0.70
N ALA A 37 6.78 8.63 1.62
CA ALA A 37 7.47 8.25 2.85
C ALA A 37 6.59 8.50 4.10
N ALA A 38 5.27 8.61 3.92
CA ALA A 38 4.34 8.97 4.98
C ALA A 38 4.05 7.83 5.97
N GLU A 39 4.14 6.56 5.53
CA GLU A 39 3.77 5.37 6.32
C GLU A 39 2.61 5.63 7.28
N CYS A 40 1.39 5.79 6.72
CA CYS A 40 0.26 6.25 7.51
C CYS A 40 -0.57 5.13 8.16
N GLU A 41 -0.34 3.87 7.81
CA GLU A 41 -0.99 2.74 8.47
C GLU A 41 -0.45 2.55 9.88
N PRO A 42 -1.33 2.50 10.91
CA PRO A 42 -0.89 2.22 12.28
C PRO A 42 -0.11 0.91 12.39
N LEU A 43 0.83 0.85 13.31
CA LEU A 43 1.67 -0.31 13.66
C LEU A 43 2.67 -0.76 12.58
N LEU A 44 2.59 -0.32 11.33
CA LEU A 44 3.63 -0.59 10.33
C LEU A 44 4.84 0.33 10.54
N ARG A 45 6.05 -0.19 10.24
CA ARG A 45 7.33 0.50 10.51
C ARG A 45 8.35 0.38 9.37
N VAL A 46 7.98 -0.21 8.24
CA VAL A 46 8.91 -0.54 7.15
C VAL A 46 9.55 0.70 6.56
N ASP A 47 8.73 1.65 6.05
CA ASP A 47 9.24 2.75 5.24
C ASP A 47 10.20 3.67 6.00
N GLN A 48 9.88 4.00 7.26
CA GLN A 48 10.73 4.85 8.11
C GLN A 48 12.05 4.17 8.47
N GLN A 49 12.05 2.85 8.71
CA GLN A 49 13.25 2.10 9.05
C GLN A 49 14.15 1.89 7.84
N LEU A 50 13.58 1.64 6.66
CA LEU A 50 14.34 1.59 5.41
C LEU A 50 15.02 2.92 5.12
N MET A 51 14.32 4.04 5.28
CA MET A 51 14.93 5.36 5.11
C MET A 51 15.99 5.69 6.16
N ASP A 52 15.92 5.07 7.31
CA ASP A 52 16.99 5.19 8.32
C ASP A 52 18.23 4.39 7.94
N ILE A 53 18.07 3.13 7.52
CA ILE A 53 19.20 2.23 7.24
C ILE A 53 19.77 2.47 5.84
N HIS A 54 18.91 2.58 4.81
CA HIS A 54 19.26 2.64 3.39
C HIS A 54 19.04 4.03 2.77
N ALA A 55 19.28 5.11 3.54
CA ALA A 55 19.00 6.48 3.08
C ALA A 55 19.71 6.82 1.76
N ALA A 56 20.98 6.46 1.61
CA ALA A 56 21.77 6.81 0.42
C ALA A 56 21.29 6.07 -0.82
N GLU A 57 21.02 4.78 -0.71
CA GLU A 57 20.53 3.91 -1.78
C GLU A 57 19.14 4.34 -2.26
N ILE A 58 18.24 4.62 -1.31
CA ILE A 58 16.88 5.11 -1.59
C ILE A 58 16.94 6.45 -2.33
N ILE A 59 17.78 7.41 -1.87
CA ILE A 59 17.91 8.73 -2.52
C ILE A 59 18.46 8.57 -3.94
N GLN A 60 19.47 7.73 -4.16
CA GLN A 60 20.06 7.50 -5.49
C GLN A 60 19.06 6.86 -6.44
N GLY A 61 18.37 5.79 -6.02
CA GLY A 61 17.33 5.14 -6.84
C GLY A 61 16.15 6.09 -7.14
N PHE A 62 15.76 6.91 -6.16
CA PHE A 62 14.73 7.92 -6.34
C PHE A 62 15.13 9.01 -7.33
N ALA A 63 16.33 9.55 -7.19
CA ALA A 63 16.88 10.56 -8.11
C ALA A 63 17.04 10.01 -9.53
N ALA A 64 17.51 8.77 -9.67
CA ALA A 64 17.64 8.11 -10.98
C ALA A 64 16.27 7.94 -11.66
N ALA A 65 15.26 7.46 -10.93
CA ALA A 65 13.89 7.36 -11.44
C ALA A 65 13.32 8.71 -11.86
N GLY A 66 13.56 9.76 -11.06
CA GLY A 66 13.10 11.11 -11.37
C GLY A 66 13.78 11.72 -12.61
N ARG A 67 15.09 11.57 -12.73
CA ARG A 67 15.83 12.02 -13.91
C ARG A 67 15.40 11.27 -15.18
N PHE A 68 15.12 9.99 -15.06
CA PHE A 68 14.66 9.17 -16.19
C PHE A 68 13.33 9.66 -16.76
N ILE A 69 12.37 10.08 -15.92
CA ILE A 69 11.08 10.64 -16.35
C ILE A 69 11.14 12.14 -16.64
N GLU A 70 12.35 12.73 -16.67
CA GLU A 70 12.60 14.16 -16.90
C GLU A 70 11.92 15.09 -15.86
N ALA A 71 11.77 14.61 -14.61
CA ALA A 71 11.20 15.43 -13.56
C ALA A 71 12.12 16.61 -13.20
N LYS A 72 11.51 17.79 -13.02
CA LYS A 72 12.24 19.01 -12.63
C LYS A 72 12.69 18.96 -11.17
N GLU A 73 11.92 18.32 -10.32
CA GLU A 73 12.16 18.20 -8.89
C GLU A 73 11.71 16.83 -8.36
N ALA A 74 12.49 16.25 -7.47
CA ALA A 74 12.20 15.02 -6.76
C ALA A 74 11.90 15.35 -5.29
N ILE A 75 10.69 15.02 -4.79
CA ILE A 75 10.23 15.46 -3.48
C ILE A 75 9.94 14.26 -2.58
N ILE A 76 10.60 14.17 -1.44
CA ILE A 76 10.35 13.17 -0.40
C ILE A 76 9.33 13.73 0.59
N GLY A 77 8.11 13.14 0.63
CA GLY A 77 7.09 13.50 1.60
C GLY A 77 7.12 12.60 2.83
N ILE A 78 7.60 13.11 3.97
CA ILE A 78 7.76 12.36 5.22
C ILE A 78 7.08 13.09 6.39
N LYS A 79 6.48 12.35 7.34
CA LYS A 79 5.83 12.98 8.50
C LYS A 79 6.85 13.67 9.42
N TYR A 80 6.55 14.89 9.85
CA TYR A 80 7.42 15.73 10.67
C TYR A 80 7.90 15.07 11.98
N LYS A 81 7.18 14.06 12.46
CA LYS A 81 7.53 13.35 13.71
C LYS A 81 8.82 12.52 13.60
N HIS A 82 9.23 12.14 12.39
CA HIS A 82 10.43 11.33 12.15
C HIS A 82 11.68 12.21 11.99
N LYS A 83 11.97 13.05 13.00
CA LYS A 83 13.01 14.09 12.95
C LYS A 83 14.41 13.54 12.63
N GLU A 84 14.80 12.42 13.23
CA GLU A 84 16.13 11.83 13.02
C GLU A 84 16.28 11.32 11.58
N VAL A 85 15.24 10.65 11.05
CA VAL A 85 15.23 10.18 9.65
C VAL A 85 15.28 11.38 8.69
N ILE A 86 14.52 12.44 8.97
CA ILE A 86 14.54 13.68 8.16
C ILE A 86 15.92 14.30 8.14
N LYS A 87 16.59 14.41 9.30
CA LYS A 87 17.94 14.92 9.42
C LYS A 87 18.90 14.09 8.57
N LYS A 88 18.88 12.77 8.73
CA LYS A 88 19.71 11.82 7.98
C LYS A 88 19.50 11.90 6.47
N LEU A 89 18.24 11.99 6.02
CA LEU A 89 17.93 12.17 4.60
C LEU A 89 18.54 13.47 4.06
N LYS A 90 18.36 14.61 4.76
CA LYS A 90 18.93 15.90 4.36
C LYS A 90 20.47 15.86 4.28
N GLU A 91 21.13 15.27 5.27
CA GLU A 91 22.60 15.08 5.28
C GLU A 91 23.06 14.21 4.10
N LYS A 92 22.37 13.09 3.82
CA LYS A 92 22.73 12.22 2.71
C LYS A 92 22.48 12.87 1.35
N ILE A 93 21.42 13.65 1.18
CA ILE A 93 21.16 14.40 -0.04
C ILE A 93 22.32 15.36 -0.35
N ILE A 94 22.81 16.11 0.65
CA ILE A 94 23.95 17.00 0.51
C ILE A 94 25.22 16.22 0.16
N ASN A 95 25.51 15.13 0.89
CA ASN A 95 26.70 14.31 0.67
C ASN A 95 26.74 13.64 -0.72
N LEU A 96 25.58 13.45 -1.32
CA LEU A 96 25.44 12.91 -2.68
C LEU A 96 25.39 14.00 -3.77
N ASN A 97 25.54 15.27 -3.40
CA ASN A 97 25.40 16.44 -4.29
C ASN A 97 24.07 16.42 -5.08
N LEU A 98 22.97 16.15 -4.39
CA LEU A 98 21.62 16.09 -4.95
C LEU A 98 20.68 17.14 -4.36
N ASP A 99 21.20 18.08 -3.57
CA ASP A 99 20.40 19.08 -2.85
C ASP A 99 19.77 20.15 -3.76
N ASP A 100 20.24 20.33 -4.96
CA ASP A 100 19.58 21.13 -6.01
C ASP A 100 18.33 20.45 -6.58
N TYR A 101 18.29 19.11 -6.59
CA TYR A 101 17.27 18.30 -7.25
C TYR A 101 16.30 17.57 -6.29
N VAL A 102 16.82 16.96 -5.21
CA VAL A 102 16.01 16.19 -4.24
C VAL A 102 15.68 17.06 -3.03
N LYS A 103 14.38 17.20 -2.73
CA LYS A 103 13.88 17.98 -1.59
C LYS A 103 13.16 17.11 -0.58
N VAL A 104 13.26 17.44 0.71
CA VAL A 104 12.48 16.82 1.77
C VAL A 104 11.41 17.80 2.23
N ARG A 105 10.12 17.39 2.14
CA ARG A 105 8.99 18.16 2.65
C ARG A 105 8.30 17.42 3.79
N GLU A 106 8.09 18.14 4.88
CA GLU A 106 7.50 17.60 6.10
C GLU A 106 5.97 17.59 6.00
N LEU A 107 5.37 16.43 6.24
CA LEU A 107 3.93 16.22 6.24
C LEU A 107 3.37 16.25 7.66
N LYS A 108 2.11 16.66 7.82
CA LYS A 108 1.36 16.52 9.07
C LYS A 108 1.23 15.04 9.46
N ASP A 109 1.28 14.74 10.78
CA ASP A 109 1.06 13.35 11.26
C ASP A 109 -0.44 13.04 11.35
N VAL A 110 -1.04 12.84 10.19
CA VAL A 110 -2.47 12.57 10.01
C VAL A 110 -2.68 11.34 9.12
N TYR A 111 -3.90 10.78 9.15
CA TYR A 111 -4.34 9.73 8.26
C TYR A 111 -5.43 10.28 7.32
N PRO A 112 -5.39 9.98 6.02
CA PRO A 112 -4.40 9.20 5.26
C PRO A 112 -3.37 10.10 4.54
N ALA A 113 -2.32 10.58 5.22
CA ALA A 113 -1.27 11.40 4.60
C ALA A 113 -0.58 10.71 3.40
N GLY A 114 -0.51 9.37 3.43
CA GLY A 114 0.07 8.55 2.36
C GLY A 114 -0.90 8.15 1.24
N ASP A 115 -2.15 8.65 1.25
CA ASP A 115 -3.01 8.51 0.08
C ASP A 115 -2.40 9.29 -1.10
N GLU A 116 -2.29 8.66 -2.27
CA GLU A 116 -1.55 9.18 -3.40
C GLU A 116 -2.01 10.58 -3.84
N GLN A 117 -3.34 10.85 -3.85
CA GLN A 117 -3.87 12.16 -4.24
C GLN A 117 -3.75 13.20 -3.12
N VAL A 118 -3.87 12.77 -1.86
CA VAL A 118 -3.60 13.63 -0.69
C VAL A 118 -2.14 14.05 -0.69
N LEU A 119 -1.22 13.10 -0.93
CA LEU A 119 0.21 13.36 -0.99
C LEU A 119 0.57 14.35 -2.11
N VAL A 120 0.01 14.16 -3.32
CA VAL A 120 0.20 15.09 -4.45
C VAL A 120 -0.19 16.49 -4.04
N TYR A 121 -1.36 16.66 -3.42
CA TYR A 121 -1.80 17.98 -2.96
C TYR A 121 -0.89 18.58 -1.89
N GLU A 122 -0.52 17.79 -0.88
CA GLU A 122 0.36 18.28 0.22
C GLU A 122 1.75 18.72 -0.29
N LEU A 123 2.29 18.04 -1.30
CA LEU A 123 3.63 18.31 -1.80
C LEU A 123 3.66 19.34 -2.94
N THR A 124 2.61 19.47 -3.73
CA THR A 124 2.62 20.31 -4.94
C THR A 124 1.51 21.36 -4.98
N GLY A 125 0.51 21.29 -4.11
CA GLY A 125 -0.69 22.12 -4.16
C GLY A 125 -1.67 21.73 -5.28
N ARG A 126 -1.35 20.72 -6.09
CA ARG A 126 -2.17 20.29 -7.23
C ARG A 126 -3.25 19.30 -6.78
N VAL A 127 -4.45 19.47 -7.28
CA VAL A 127 -5.56 18.53 -7.03
C VAL A 127 -5.69 17.59 -8.23
N VAL A 128 -5.48 16.30 -8.01
CA VAL A 128 -5.74 15.28 -9.02
C VAL A 128 -7.24 15.27 -9.32
N PRO A 129 -7.68 15.33 -10.58
CA PRO A 129 -9.10 15.35 -10.92
C PRO A 129 -9.81 14.05 -10.50
N GLU A 130 -11.14 14.11 -10.41
CA GLU A 130 -11.97 12.93 -10.17
C GLU A 130 -11.71 11.87 -11.24
N MET A 131 -11.64 10.59 -10.86
CA MET A 131 -11.24 9.46 -11.71
C MET A 131 -9.84 9.57 -12.32
N GLY A 132 -9.11 10.65 -12.04
CA GLY A 132 -7.74 10.86 -12.52
C GLY A 132 -6.69 10.15 -11.65
N ILE A 133 -5.48 10.17 -12.15
CA ILE A 133 -4.27 9.64 -11.51
C ILE A 133 -3.21 10.75 -11.44
N PRO A 134 -2.17 10.64 -10.61
CA PRO A 134 -1.17 11.70 -10.41
C PRO A 134 -0.54 12.26 -11.68
N ILE A 135 -0.34 11.43 -12.71
CA ILE A 135 0.23 11.88 -13.99
C ILE A 135 -0.64 12.93 -14.70
N ASN A 136 -1.96 12.95 -14.45
CA ASN A 136 -2.85 13.96 -15.03
C ASN A 136 -2.54 15.39 -14.52
N VAL A 137 -1.77 15.49 -13.45
CA VAL A 137 -1.28 16.77 -12.90
C VAL A 137 0.26 16.84 -12.89
N GLY A 138 0.90 16.06 -13.76
CA GLY A 138 2.35 16.08 -13.97
C GLY A 138 3.15 15.46 -12.83
N CYS A 139 2.58 14.53 -12.06
CA CYS A 139 3.22 13.88 -10.92
C CYS A 139 3.32 12.37 -11.11
N VAL A 140 4.45 11.79 -10.70
CA VAL A 140 4.62 10.34 -10.50
C VAL A 140 4.90 10.09 -9.02
N VAL A 141 4.22 9.13 -8.41
CA VAL A 141 4.40 8.79 -7.00
C VAL A 141 4.98 7.38 -6.87
N ILE A 142 6.07 7.23 -6.11
CA ILE A 142 6.65 5.92 -5.76
C ILE A 142 6.82 5.79 -4.24
N ASN A 143 6.92 4.55 -3.74
CA ASN A 143 7.18 4.28 -2.32
C ASN A 143 8.69 4.19 -2.06
N SER A 144 9.13 4.34 -0.80
CA SER A 144 10.54 4.27 -0.37
C SER A 144 11.20 2.93 -0.71
N GLU A 145 10.55 1.80 -0.46
CA GLU A 145 11.09 0.48 -0.84
C GLU A 145 11.14 0.31 -2.35
N THR A 146 10.20 0.89 -3.10
CA THR A 146 10.27 0.89 -4.57
C THR A 146 11.51 1.65 -5.04
N ALA A 147 11.85 2.78 -4.42
CA ALA A 147 13.07 3.54 -4.73
C ALA A 147 14.34 2.74 -4.41
N LEU A 148 14.37 2.02 -3.28
CA LEU A 148 15.45 1.08 -2.95
C LEU A 148 15.59 -0.02 -4.00
N ASN A 149 14.48 -0.59 -4.45
CA ASN A 149 14.49 -1.62 -5.50
C ASN A 149 14.96 -1.06 -6.86
N VAL A 150 14.68 0.21 -7.16
CA VAL A 150 15.25 0.88 -8.36
C VAL A 150 16.77 0.99 -8.24
N TYR A 151 17.28 1.39 -7.07
CA TYR A 151 18.74 1.40 -6.83
C TYR A 151 19.35 0.00 -7.01
N ASN A 152 18.74 -1.02 -6.44
CA ASN A 152 19.18 -2.41 -6.58
C ASN A 152 19.19 -2.85 -8.05
N ALA A 153 18.17 -2.50 -8.83
CA ALA A 153 18.12 -2.83 -10.26
C ALA A 153 19.21 -2.15 -11.09
N MET A 154 19.64 -0.94 -10.70
CA MET A 154 20.81 -0.27 -11.32
C MET A 154 22.13 -1.04 -11.12
N HIS A 155 22.13 -1.96 -10.14
CA HIS A 155 23.26 -2.86 -9.82
C HIS A 155 22.93 -4.33 -10.15
N ASP A 156 22.01 -4.56 -11.08
CA ASP A 156 21.60 -5.88 -11.59
C ASP A 156 21.03 -6.82 -10.50
N VAL A 157 20.49 -6.27 -9.41
CA VAL A 157 19.86 -7.04 -8.34
C VAL A 157 18.35 -7.07 -8.53
N ALA A 158 17.80 -8.27 -8.74
CA ALA A 158 16.37 -8.51 -8.88
C ALA A 158 15.63 -8.44 -7.53
N VAL A 159 14.30 -8.20 -7.58
CA VAL A 159 13.45 -8.22 -6.38
C VAL A 159 13.23 -9.65 -5.92
N THR A 160 13.99 -10.06 -4.93
CA THR A 160 13.93 -11.38 -4.28
C THR A 160 13.45 -11.34 -2.84
N ASP A 161 13.57 -10.18 -2.19
CA ASP A 161 13.22 -9.98 -0.79
C ASP A 161 12.23 -8.81 -0.65
N THR A 162 11.51 -8.78 0.44
CA THR A 162 10.66 -7.66 0.87
C THR A 162 10.71 -7.49 2.39
N TYR A 163 10.19 -6.38 2.89
CA TYR A 163 10.22 -6.05 4.30
C TYR A 163 8.81 -6.10 4.89
N VAL A 164 8.67 -6.81 6.00
CA VAL A 164 7.37 -7.00 6.65
C VAL A 164 7.44 -6.69 8.14
N THR A 165 6.52 -5.88 8.65
CA THR A 165 6.34 -5.64 10.07
C THR A 165 5.37 -6.68 10.65
N LEU A 166 5.76 -7.36 11.71
CA LEU A 166 4.91 -8.22 12.51
C LEU A 166 4.59 -7.49 13.81
N ALA A 167 3.31 -7.17 14.04
CA ALA A 167 2.89 -6.32 15.15
C ALA A 167 1.53 -6.74 15.72
N GLY A 168 1.07 -6.03 16.76
CA GLY A 168 -0.20 -6.30 17.42
C GLY A 168 -0.04 -7.01 18.75
N ASP A 169 -0.90 -8.00 19.03
CA ASP A 169 -0.94 -8.78 20.27
C ASP A 169 0.08 -9.93 20.25
N ILE A 170 1.32 -9.56 20.08
CA ILE A 170 2.51 -10.44 20.14
C ILE A 170 3.51 -9.88 21.13
N GLU A 171 4.37 -10.72 21.69
CA GLU A 171 5.30 -10.31 22.73
C GLU A 171 6.32 -9.30 22.24
N ASN A 172 6.99 -9.61 21.13
CA ASN A 172 8.07 -8.83 20.55
C ASN A 172 7.74 -8.44 19.09
N PRO A 173 7.12 -7.26 18.84
CA PRO A 173 6.95 -6.76 17.50
C PRO A 173 8.29 -6.57 16.80
N ILE A 174 8.34 -6.90 15.49
CA ILE A 174 9.58 -6.90 14.72
C ILE A 174 9.32 -6.58 13.27
N THR A 175 10.29 -5.98 12.59
CA THR A 175 10.30 -5.86 11.13
C THR A 175 11.42 -6.74 10.58
N LEU A 176 11.11 -7.54 9.57
CA LEU A 176 12.01 -8.54 8.99
C LEU A 176 12.19 -8.29 7.50
N ARG A 177 13.41 -8.53 7.01
CA ARG A 177 13.68 -8.73 5.59
C ARG A 177 13.51 -10.21 5.26
N VAL A 178 12.54 -10.52 4.39
CA VAL A 178 12.14 -11.90 4.12
C VAL A 178 12.17 -12.21 2.62
N PRO A 179 12.57 -13.43 2.22
CA PRO A 179 12.46 -13.86 0.83
C PRO A 179 11.01 -13.81 0.36
N VAL A 180 10.78 -13.33 -0.86
CA VAL A 180 9.46 -13.40 -1.51
C VAL A 180 9.06 -14.88 -1.66
N GLY A 181 7.84 -15.21 -1.29
CA GLY A 181 7.36 -16.59 -1.26
C GLY A 181 7.50 -17.29 0.10
N THR A 182 8.08 -16.63 1.12
CA THR A 182 8.14 -17.21 2.47
C THR A 182 6.71 -17.54 2.96
N PRO A 183 6.44 -18.80 3.39
CA PRO A 183 5.14 -19.17 3.92
C PRO A 183 4.80 -18.37 5.19
N LEU A 184 3.56 -17.88 5.30
CA LEU A 184 3.16 -17.03 6.43
C LEU A 184 3.29 -17.74 7.78
N ARG A 185 3.03 -19.05 7.84
CA ARG A 185 3.20 -19.85 9.07
C ARG A 185 4.62 -19.79 9.62
N VAL A 186 5.65 -19.68 8.75
CA VAL A 186 7.05 -19.55 9.17
C VAL A 186 7.26 -18.20 9.88
N LEU A 187 6.68 -17.12 9.33
CA LEU A 187 6.73 -15.79 9.96
C LEU A 187 5.98 -15.76 11.29
N PHE A 188 4.82 -16.41 11.37
CA PHE A 188 4.01 -16.43 12.58
C PHE A 188 4.72 -17.16 13.72
N LYS A 189 5.34 -18.30 13.42
CA LYS A 189 6.20 -19.03 14.37
C LYS A 189 7.36 -18.16 14.89
N LYS A 190 7.98 -17.34 14.02
CA LYS A 190 9.10 -16.46 14.40
C LYS A 190 8.74 -15.47 15.51
N VAL A 191 7.47 -15.09 15.63
CA VAL A 191 6.96 -14.18 16.67
C VAL A 191 6.14 -14.88 17.75
N GLY A 192 6.29 -16.20 17.89
CA GLY A 192 5.66 -17.00 18.94
C GLY A 192 4.16 -17.29 18.71
N ILE A 193 3.67 -17.13 17.49
CA ILE A 193 2.29 -17.47 17.12
C ILE A 193 2.25 -18.91 16.58
N GLU A 194 2.02 -19.86 17.46
CA GLU A 194 1.90 -21.28 17.09
C GLU A 194 0.52 -21.62 16.54
N ASN A 195 -0.53 -21.00 17.10
CA ASN A 195 -1.92 -21.20 16.71
C ASN A 195 -2.50 -19.92 16.09
N PRO A 196 -2.18 -19.60 14.82
CA PRO A 196 -2.66 -18.36 14.17
C PRO A 196 -4.18 -18.33 14.03
N GLU A 197 -4.84 -19.49 14.12
CA GLU A 197 -6.30 -19.63 14.12
C GLU A 197 -6.98 -18.93 15.30
N ASP A 198 -6.28 -18.68 16.41
CA ASP A 198 -6.82 -17.96 17.58
C ASP A 198 -6.88 -16.45 17.40
N TYR A 199 -6.28 -15.96 16.32
CA TYR A 199 -6.17 -14.54 16.02
C TYR A 199 -7.02 -14.14 14.82
N GLY A 200 -7.45 -12.87 14.82
CA GLY A 200 -7.78 -12.15 13.61
C GLY A 200 -6.50 -11.49 13.10
N ILE A 201 -6.00 -11.96 11.96
CA ILE A 201 -4.77 -11.45 11.36
C ILE A 201 -5.13 -10.48 10.25
N ILE A 202 -4.58 -9.28 10.29
CA ILE A 202 -4.77 -8.29 9.23
C ILE A 202 -3.56 -8.35 8.30
N ASP A 203 -3.79 -8.60 7.01
CA ASP A 203 -2.76 -8.54 5.96
C ASP A 203 -2.56 -7.07 5.54
N GLY A 204 -1.44 -6.50 5.94
CA GLY A 204 -1.16 -5.06 5.83
C GLY A 204 -1.53 -4.27 7.09
N GLY A 205 -1.87 -2.99 6.91
CA GLY A 205 -2.18 -2.10 8.03
C GLY A 205 -3.63 -2.19 8.55
N PRO A 206 -3.86 -1.78 9.80
CA PRO A 206 -5.17 -1.86 10.45
C PRO A 206 -6.30 -1.15 9.73
N MET A 207 -6.01 -0.10 8.98
CA MET A 207 -7.03 0.65 8.26
C MET A 207 -7.42 -0.04 6.96
N MET A 208 -6.49 -0.20 6.02
CA MET A 208 -6.80 -0.69 4.68
C MET A 208 -6.63 -2.21 4.52
N GLY A 209 -5.80 -2.86 5.35
CA GLY A 209 -5.55 -4.30 5.28
C GLY A 209 -6.82 -5.13 5.47
N PRO A 210 -7.08 -6.13 4.62
CA PRO A 210 -8.15 -7.10 4.84
C PRO A 210 -7.78 -8.08 5.97
N LEU A 211 -8.78 -8.81 6.48
CA LEU A 211 -8.51 -9.97 7.30
C LEU A 211 -7.92 -11.09 6.44
N LEU A 212 -6.82 -11.65 6.89
CA LEU A 212 -6.19 -12.82 6.27
C LEU A 212 -7.15 -14.02 6.37
N ARG A 213 -7.47 -14.61 5.23
CA ARG A 213 -8.37 -15.77 5.14
C ARG A 213 -7.63 -17.07 4.87
N ASN A 214 -6.48 -16.98 4.21
CA ASN A 214 -5.67 -18.15 3.86
C ASN A 214 -4.35 -18.10 4.65
N LEU A 215 -4.22 -18.93 5.66
CA LEU A 215 -3.02 -19.04 6.49
C LEU A 215 -1.87 -19.78 5.77
N GLU A 216 -2.17 -20.49 4.70
CA GLU A 216 -1.18 -21.15 3.83
C GLU A 216 -0.64 -20.24 2.73
N ALA A 217 -1.04 -18.97 2.72
CA ALA A 217 -0.49 -17.97 1.81
C ALA A 217 1.00 -17.73 2.08
N SER A 218 1.66 -17.10 1.13
CA SER A 218 3.06 -16.70 1.22
C SER A 218 3.23 -15.18 1.04
N VAL A 219 4.36 -14.67 1.50
CA VAL A 219 4.78 -13.29 1.32
C VAL A 219 4.92 -12.97 -0.17
N THR A 220 4.47 -11.79 -0.56
CA THR A 220 4.58 -11.27 -1.93
C THR A 220 5.42 -9.99 -1.96
N LYS A 221 5.84 -9.54 -3.13
CA LYS A 221 6.57 -8.26 -3.32
C LYS A 221 5.85 -7.01 -2.77
N LYS A 222 4.57 -7.10 -2.48
CA LYS A 222 3.75 -6.00 -1.93
C LYS A 222 3.39 -6.15 -0.45
N SER A 223 3.79 -7.25 0.18
CA SER A 223 3.54 -7.47 1.62
C SER A 223 4.31 -6.45 2.45
N LYS A 224 3.63 -5.81 3.41
CA LYS A 224 4.22 -4.77 4.28
C LYS A 224 4.12 -5.10 5.76
N GLY A 225 3.28 -6.03 6.13
CA GLY A 225 3.16 -6.49 7.51
C GLY A 225 1.93 -7.29 7.79
N TYR A 226 1.91 -7.86 8.98
CA TYR A 226 0.79 -8.63 9.51
C TYR A 226 0.52 -8.18 10.94
N VAL A 227 -0.75 -7.83 11.23
CA VAL A 227 -1.15 -7.35 12.55
C VAL A 227 -2.03 -8.41 13.21
N PHE A 228 -1.55 -8.93 14.34
CA PHE A 228 -2.20 -9.99 15.12
C PHE A 228 -3.05 -9.36 16.22
N LEU A 229 -4.33 -9.66 16.26
CA LEU A 229 -5.24 -9.25 17.34
C LEU A 229 -6.11 -10.43 17.74
N LYS A 230 -6.51 -10.52 18.99
CA LYS A 230 -7.47 -11.54 19.42
C LYS A 230 -8.79 -11.39 18.65
N LYS A 231 -9.50 -12.48 18.37
CA LYS A 231 -10.76 -12.50 17.62
C LYS A 231 -11.83 -11.59 18.23
N GLU A 232 -11.80 -11.41 19.55
CA GLU A 232 -12.70 -10.58 20.33
C GLU A 232 -12.40 -9.08 20.20
N HIS A 233 -11.26 -8.70 19.66
CA HIS A 233 -10.89 -7.31 19.50
C HIS A 233 -11.90 -6.58 18.61
N SER A 234 -12.33 -5.37 19.03
CA SER A 234 -13.39 -4.59 18.35
C SER A 234 -13.10 -4.35 16.86
N LEU A 235 -11.84 -4.11 16.51
CA LEU A 235 -11.41 -3.93 15.13
C LEU A 235 -11.59 -5.21 14.31
N ILE A 236 -11.27 -6.38 14.86
CA ILE A 236 -11.44 -7.67 14.18
C ILE A 236 -12.92 -7.97 13.98
N ARG A 237 -13.75 -7.79 15.02
CA ARG A 237 -15.21 -7.94 14.90
C ARG A 237 -15.77 -7.04 13.80
N LYS A 238 -15.32 -5.79 13.75
CA LYS A 238 -15.78 -4.83 12.74
C LYS A 238 -15.33 -5.21 11.32
N LYS A 239 -14.10 -5.65 11.14
CA LYS A 239 -13.58 -6.15 9.84
C LYS A 239 -14.18 -7.48 9.41
N SER A 240 -14.70 -8.28 10.34
CA SER A 240 -15.41 -9.55 10.07
C SER A 240 -16.86 -9.35 9.59
N THR A 241 -17.39 -8.13 9.66
CA THR A 241 -18.75 -7.83 9.21
C THR A 241 -18.90 -8.16 7.72
N THR A 242 -19.95 -8.90 7.37
CA THR A 242 -20.29 -9.18 5.99
C THR A 242 -21.05 -8.03 5.32
N GLN A 243 -21.06 -7.99 4.00
CA GLN A 243 -21.83 -6.98 3.24
C GLN A 243 -23.33 -6.99 3.60
N ALA A 244 -23.90 -8.18 3.81
CA ALA A 244 -25.32 -8.34 4.19
C ALA A 244 -25.59 -7.79 5.60
N GLN A 245 -24.72 -8.10 6.57
CA GLN A 245 -24.83 -7.56 7.94
C GLN A 245 -24.68 -6.05 7.93
N ALA A 246 -23.68 -5.51 7.23
CA ALA A 246 -23.45 -4.07 7.11
C ALA A 246 -24.68 -3.35 6.51
N LYS A 247 -25.29 -3.92 5.44
CA LYS A 247 -26.51 -3.37 4.85
C LYS A 247 -27.67 -3.30 5.87
N LYS A 248 -27.88 -4.35 6.66
CA LYS A 248 -28.90 -4.43 7.68
C LYS A 248 -28.68 -3.37 8.77
N ILE A 249 -27.45 -3.25 9.27
CA ILE A 249 -27.07 -2.28 10.30
C ILE A 249 -27.23 -0.84 9.78
N ASN A 250 -26.75 -0.56 8.56
CA ASN A 250 -26.83 0.76 7.95
C ASN A 250 -28.28 1.29 7.81
N ARG A 251 -29.24 0.39 7.54
CA ARG A 251 -30.66 0.75 7.39
C ARG A 251 -31.29 1.27 8.67
N GLY A 252 -30.92 0.70 9.81
CA GLY A 252 -31.60 0.97 11.09
C GLY A 252 -31.02 2.10 11.93
N SER A 253 -29.79 2.56 11.65
CA SER A 253 -29.04 3.31 12.66
C SER A 253 -28.35 4.60 12.18
N CYS A 254 -28.55 5.05 10.94
CA CYS A 254 -27.85 6.24 10.43
C CYS A 254 -28.47 7.55 10.93
N GLU A 255 -27.78 8.26 11.82
CA GLU A 255 -28.19 9.59 12.36
C GLU A 255 -27.97 10.76 11.38
N GLN A 256 -27.51 10.52 10.18
CA GLN A 256 -27.26 11.52 9.13
C GLN A 256 -26.37 12.71 9.56
N CYS A 257 -25.50 12.53 10.52
CA CYS A 257 -24.60 13.55 11.05
C CYS A 257 -23.51 14.02 10.07
N ARG A 258 -23.33 13.34 8.92
CA ARG A 258 -22.37 13.62 7.86
C ARG A 258 -20.89 13.46 8.22
N MET A 259 -20.52 13.06 9.43
CA MET A 259 -19.11 12.92 9.84
C MET A 259 -18.30 12.06 8.87
N CYS A 260 -18.87 11.00 8.31
CA CYS A 260 -18.24 10.14 7.31
C CYS A 260 -17.88 10.87 6.01
N THR A 261 -18.59 11.92 5.65
CA THR A 261 -18.30 12.79 4.51
C THR A 261 -17.35 13.92 4.89
N ASP A 262 -17.59 14.58 6.01
CA ASP A 262 -16.79 15.73 6.44
C ASP A 262 -15.33 15.38 6.75
N LEU A 263 -15.02 14.10 7.03
CA LEU A 263 -13.67 13.59 7.22
C LEU A 263 -13.15 12.80 6.02
N CYS A 264 -13.95 12.65 4.95
CA CYS A 264 -13.51 11.90 3.77
C CYS A 264 -12.39 12.64 3.01
N PRO A 265 -11.21 12.02 2.78
CA PRO A 265 -10.09 12.69 2.12
C PRO A 265 -10.43 13.14 0.70
N ARG A 266 -11.23 12.37 -0.04
CA ARG A 266 -11.69 12.76 -1.38
C ARG A 266 -12.62 13.96 -1.33
N TYR A 267 -13.58 13.97 -0.41
CA TYR A 267 -14.46 15.12 -0.21
C TYR A 267 -13.67 16.38 0.16
N LEU A 268 -12.68 16.26 1.04
CA LEU A 268 -11.84 17.38 1.48
C LEU A 268 -10.96 17.94 0.36
N LEU A 269 -10.57 17.13 -0.62
CA LEU A 269 -9.89 17.58 -1.85
C LEU A 269 -10.83 18.25 -2.87
N GLY A 270 -12.13 18.35 -2.58
CA GLY A 270 -13.10 19.00 -3.46
C GLY A 270 -13.93 18.05 -4.32
N HIS A 271 -13.64 16.75 -4.26
CA HIS A 271 -14.36 15.73 -5.02
C HIS A 271 -15.78 15.51 -4.52
N ASN A 272 -16.66 14.97 -5.36
CA ASN A 272 -18.06 14.67 -5.04
C ASN A 272 -18.26 13.38 -4.24
N MET A 273 -17.24 12.91 -3.51
CA MET A 273 -17.35 11.71 -2.67
C MET A 273 -18.10 11.99 -1.37
N GLN A 274 -19.32 11.50 -1.24
CA GLN A 274 -20.20 11.75 -0.11
C GLN A 274 -20.74 10.46 0.53
N PRO A 275 -19.97 9.78 1.41
CA PRO A 275 -20.38 8.49 2.01
C PRO A 275 -21.75 8.49 2.68
N HIS A 276 -22.16 9.60 3.32
CA HIS A 276 -23.48 9.69 3.95
C HIS A 276 -24.63 9.54 2.96
N LYS A 277 -24.49 10.01 1.72
CA LYS A 277 -25.49 9.83 0.66
C LYS A 277 -25.59 8.37 0.24
N ASN A 278 -24.47 7.68 0.09
CA ASN A 278 -24.43 6.26 -0.27
C ASN A 278 -25.14 5.38 0.78
N ILE A 279 -24.95 5.70 2.09
CA ILE A 279 -25.70 5.00 3.16
C ILE A 279 -27.19 5.20 2.98
N ARG A 280 -27.64 6.43 2.77
CA ARG A 280 -29.08 6.76 2.59
C ARG A 280 -29.66 6.05 1.36
N MET A 281 -28.98 6.10 0.23
CA MET A 281 -29.41 5.40 -0.99
C MET A 281 -29.54 3.90 -0.74
N GLN A 282 -28.56 3.28 -0.07
CA GLN A 282 -28.63 1.86 0.29
C GLN A 282 -29.76 1.57 1.28
N ALA A 283 -29.95 2.42 2.27
CA ALA A 283 -30.97 2.22 3.32
C ALA A 283 -32.40 2.29 2.77
N TYR A 284 -32.66 3.23 1.89
CA TYR A 284 -34.01 3.49 1.33
C TYR A 284 -34.24 2.88 -0.06
N ASN A 285 -33.25 2.10 -0.57
CA ASN A 285 -33.28 1.54 -1.92
C ASN A 285 -33.53 2.60 -3.01
N LEU A 286 -32.92 3.79 -2.83
CA LEU A 286 -33.03 4.87 -3.81
C LEU A 286 -32.18 4.56 -5.02
N ASP A 287 -32.69 4.88 -6.19
CA ASP A 287 -32.01 4.70 -7.48
C ASP A 287 -31.52 6.06 -8.03
N ASP A 288 -30.80 6.81 -7.22
CA ASP A 288 -30.10 8.03 -7.65
C ASP A 288 -28.77 7.64 -8.32
N PHE A 289 -28.76 7.65 -9.64
CA PHE A 289 -27.62 7.21 -10.42
C PHE A 289 -26.38 8.11 -10.24
N GLU A 290 -26.52 9.43 -10.18
CA GLU A 290 -25.38 10.33 -10.00
C GLU A 290 -24.72 10.16 -8.64
N GLY A 291 -25.50 10.10 -7.57
CA GLY A 291 -25.00 9.87 -6.23
C GLY A 291 -24.32 8.51 -6.09
N GLN A 292 -24.88 7.46 -6.69
CA GLN A 292 -24.28 6.13 -6.68
C GLN A 292 -22.94 6.10 -7.44
N GLN A 293 -22.85 6.76 -8.58
CA GLN A 293 -21.61 6.81 -9.37
C GLN A 293 -20.44 7.42 -8.61
N ALA A 294 -20.69 8.44 -7.78
CA ALA A 294 -19.65 9.05 -6.95
C ALA A 294 -18.99 8.05 -5.97
N ALA A 295 -19.62 6.88 -5.71
CA ALA A 295 -18.99 5.81 -4.94
C ALA A 295 -17.72 5.25 -5.61
N GLN A 296 -17.55 5.41 -6.92
CA GLN A 296 -16.33 5.01 -7.64
C GLN A 296 -15.11 5.88 -7.29
N LEU A 297 -15.31 7.06 -6.70
CA LEU A 297 -14.24 7.92 -6.19
C LEU A 297 -13.65 7.42 -4.86
N CYS A 298 -14.29 6.41 -4.24
CA CYS A 298 -13.85 5.86 -2.95
C CYS A 298 -12.52 5.11 -3.08
N VAL A 299 -11.52 5.52 -2.28
CA VAL A 299 -10.19 4.88 -2.19
C VAL A 299 -10.11 3.80 -1.11
N GLN A 300 -11.23 3.48 -0.49
CA GLN A 300 -11.32 2.44 0.54
C GLN A 300 -10.36 2.63 1.75
N CYS A 301 -10.05 3.88 2.08
CA CYS A 301 -9.19 4.21 3.24
C CYS A 301 -9.83 3.87 4.60
N ASN A 302 -11.07 3.45 4.65
CA ASN A 302 -11.85 3.07 5.83
C ASN A 302 -12.04 4.15 6.90
N LEU A 303 -11.63 5.40 6.67
CA LEU A 303 -11.76 6.46 7.66
C LEU A 303 -13.22 6.70 8.06
N CYS A 304 -14.14 6.67 7.10
CA CYS A 304 -15.57 6.83 7.32
C CYS A 304 -16.18 5.72 8.20
N ASP A 305 -15.64 4.50 8.11
CA ASP A 305 -16.12 3.31 8.79
C ASP A 305 -15.48 3.13 10.18
N LEU A 306 -14.16 3.14 10.24
CA LEU A 306 -13.40 2.77 11.44
C LEU A 306 -13.19 3.95 12.40
N PHE A 307 -13.30 5.19 11.93
CA PHE A 307 -13.05 6.39 12.75
C PHE A 307 -14.25 7.33 12.83
N SER A 308 -14.79 7.74 11.68
CA SER A 308 -15.71 8.90 11.60
C SER A 308 -17.09 8.64 12.13
N CYS A 309 -17.61 7.41 12.00
CA CYS A 309 -18.98 7.12 12.41
C CYS A 309 -19.11 7.03 13.94
N PRO A 310 -19.89 7.93 14.62
CA PRO A 310 -20.03 7.92 16.07
C PRO A 310 -20.80 6.70 16.59
N ILE A 311 -21.76 6.20 15.81
CA ILE A 311 -22.62 5.05 16.15
C ILE A 311 -22.09 3.72 15.59
N GLY A 312 -20.94 3.74 14.89
CA GLY A 312 -20.25 2.52 14.47
C GLY A 312 -20.89 1.72 13.33
N ILE A 313 -21.80 2.32 12.51
CA ILE A 313 -22.30 1.69 11.28
C ILE A 313 -21.20 1.62 10.20
N HIS A 314 -21.53 1.12 9.02
CA HIS A 314 -20.57 0.74 7.99
C HIS A 314 -20.67 1.57 6.69
N PRO A 315 -20.25 2.87 6.68
CA PRO A 315 -20.31 3.71 5.48
C PRO A 315 -19.49 3.19 4.31
N MET A 316 -18.31 2.61 4.58
CA MET A 316 -17.43 2.07 3.55
C MET A 316 -18.09 0.89 2.79
N TYR A 317 -18.85 0.06 3.50
CA TYR A 317 -19.58 -1.05 2.87
C TYR A 317 -20.67 -0.56 1.91
N ALA A 318 -21.35 0.56 2.21
CA ALA A 318 -22.30 1.17 1.29
C ALA A 318 -21.59 1.70 0.02
N ASN A 319 -20.46 2.38 0.20
CA ASN A 319 -19.63 2.84 -0.94
C ASN A 319 -19.19 1.66 -1.81
N ASN A 320 -18.68 0.59 -1.19
CA ASN A 320 -18.19 -0.57 -1.90
C ASN A 320 -19.31 -1.32 -2.63
N TYR A 321 -20.51 -1.40 -2.03
CA TYR A 321 -21.69 -1.99 -2.67
C TYR A 321 -22.01 -1.31 -4.00
N PHE A 322 -22.13 0.02 -4.01
CA PHE A 322 -22.44 0.76 -5.24
C PHE A 322 -21.28 0.74 -6.23
N ARG A 323 -20.05 0.88 -5.76
CA ARG A 323 -18.85 0.76 -6.61
C ARG A 323 -18.81 -0.56 -7.36
N THR A 324 -18.99 -1.68 -6.65
CA THR A 324 -18.96 -3.02 -7.26
C THR A 324 -20.14 -3.22 -8.22
N ARG A 325 -21.34 -2.80 -7.83
CA ARG A 325 -22.52 -2.85 -8.69
C ARG A 325 -22.28 -2.12 -10.02
N LEU A 326 -21.81 -0.88 -9.96
CA LEU A 326 -21.59 -0.06 -11.15
C LEU A 326 -20.49 -0.62 -12.04
N LEU A 327 -19.42 -1.17 -11.46
CA LEU A 327 -18.36 -1.84 -12.23
C LEU A 327 -18.90 -3.06 -12.97
N ASN A 328 -19.73 -3.87 -12.31
CA ASN A 328 -20.35 -5.05 -12.93
C ASN A 328 -21.36 -4.67 -14.04
N GLU A 329 -22.02 -3.51 -13.90
CA GLU A 329 -22.94 -2.94 -14.91
C GLU A 329 -22.18 -2.19 -16.03
N GLY A 330 -20.85 -2.14 -16.02
CA GLY A 330 -20.03 -1.39 -17.00
C GLY A 330 -20.21 0.14 -16.94
N LYS A 331 -20.85 0.64 -15.89
CA LYS A 331 -21.10 2.08 -15.72
C LYS A 331 -19.89 2.77 -15.09
N LYS A 332 -19.49 3.91 -15.66
CA LYS A 332 -18.37 4.72 -15.15
C LYS A 332 -18.87 6.09 -14.69
N TYR A 333 -18.26 6.56 -13.59
CA TYR A 333 -18.45 7.93 -13.12
C TYR A 333 -17.89 8.92 -14.15
N THR A 334 -18.69 9.91 -14.48
CA THR A 334 -18.26 11.03 -15.34
C THR A 334 -18.21 12.29 -14.49
N PRO A 335 -17.02 12.89 -14.30
CA PRO A 335 -16.91 14.14 -13.54
C PRO A 335 -17.75 15.24 -14.18
N SER A 336 -18.50 15.97 -13.35
CA SER A 336 -19.27 17.16 -13.79
C SER A 336 -18.44 18.44 -13.81
N LYS A 337 -17.18 18.38 -13.31
CA LYS A 337 -16.27 19.51 -13.18
C LYS A 337 -14.91 19.14 -13.73
N THR A 338 -14.23 20.11 -14.30
CA THR A 338 -12.83 20.02 -14.76
C THR A 338 -11.84 20.59 -13.76
N GLU A 339 -12.29 21.54 -12.91
CA GLU A 339 -11.47 22.16 -11.87
C GLU A 339 -11.97 21.79 -10.49
N PHE A 340 -11.02 21.44 -9.62
CA PHE A 340 -11.29 21.03 -8.25
C PHE A 340 -10.54 21.95 -7.28
N LYS A 341 -11.26 22.45 -6.28
CA LYS A 341 -10.70 23.25 -5.19
C LYS A 341 -10.92 22.53 -3.87
N VAL A 342 -9.87 22.44 -3.06
CA VAL A 342 -9.97 21.88 -1.72
C VAL A 342 -10.99 22.64 -0.89
N ARG A 343 -11.66 21.94 0.02
CA ARG A 343 -12.62 22.54 0.93
C ARG A 343 -11.92 23.47 1.91
N GLN A 344 -12.47 24.66 2.15
CA GLN A 344 -11.90 25.67 3.05
C GLN A 344 -11.64 25.16 4.47
N ASN A 345 -12.48 24.23 4.96
CA ASN A 345 -12.35 23.65 6.28
C ASN A 345 -11.46 22.39 6.33
N ARG A 346 -10.75 22.04 5.25
CA ARG A 346 -9.94 20.82 5.14
C ARG A 346 -8.95 20.66 6.30
N ASP A 347 -8.19 21.70 6.61
CA ASP A 347 -7.15 21.64 7.62
C ASP A 347 -7.66 21.38 9.04
N PHE A 348 -8.91 21.71 9.32
CA PHE A 348 -9.59 21.46 10.60
C PHE A 348 -10.27 20.08 10.66
N ARG A 349 -10.24 19.32 9.57
CA ARG A 349 -10.89 17.99 9.44
C ARG A 349 -9.90 16.85 9.25
N LEU A 350 -8.61 17.12 9.32
CA LEU A 350 -7.57 16.10 9.27
C LEU A 350 -7.58 15.26 10.56
N VAL A 351 -7.37 13.95 10.43
CA VAL A 351 -7.41 13.01 11.56
C VAL A 351 -6.00 12.71 12.05
N PRO A 352 -5.61 13.17 13.26
CA PRO A 352 -4.30 12.88 13.81
C PRO A 352 -4.08 11.36 14.03
N SER A 353 -2.89 10.86 13.68
CA SER A 353 -2.56 9.43 13.77
C SER A 353 -2.75 8.86 15.18
N LYS A 354 -2.38 9.61 16.23
CA LYS A 354 -2.58 9.19 17.64
C LYS A 354 -4.06 9.02 18.00
N ARG A 355 -4.93 9.91 17.52
CA ARG A 355 -6.38 9.77 17.73
C ARG A 355 -6.96 8.56 17.00
N LEU A 356 -6.46 8.30 15.80
CA LEU A 356 -6.84 7.12 15.04
C LEU A 356 -6.46 5.83 15.77
N ILE A 357 -5.22 5.71 16.21
CA ILE A 357 -4.70 4.56 16.98
C ILE A 357 -5.55 4.31 18.23
N ALA A 358 -5.87 5.37 18.98
CA ALA A 358 -6.72 5.28 20.18
C ALA A 358 -8.16 4.81 19.83
N ARG A 359 -8.76 5.38 18.76
CA ARG A 359 -10.11 5.00 18.31
C ARG A 359 -10.22 3.54 17.88
N LEU A 360 -9.14 3.00 17.31
CA LEU A 360 -9.05 1.61 16.90
C LEU A 360 -8.78 0.64 18.06
N GLY A 361 -8.53 1.14 19.28
CA GLY A 361 -8.13 0.32 20.43
C GLY A 361 -6.71 -0.25 20.32
N LEU A 362 -5.83 0.41 19.53
CA LEU A 362 -4.50 -0.11 19.21
C LEU A 362 -3.38 0.53 20.03
N TYR A 363 -3.69 1.44 20.97
CA TYR A 363 -2.68 2.21 21.71
C TYR A 363 -1.65 1.32 22.41
N LYS A 364 -2.06 0.22 23.08
CA LYS A 364 -1.17 -0.71 23.77
C LYS A 364 -0.28 -1.53 22.84
N TYR A 365 -0.61 -1.59 21.55
CA TYR A 365 0.13 -2.32 20.52
C TYR A 365 1.04 -1.40 19.68
N ASP A 366 0.95 -0.07 19.89
CA ASP A 366 1.81 0.91 19.21
C ASP A 366 3.19 0.95 19.87
N ARG A 367 3.94 -0.11 19.64
CA ARG A 367 5.27 -0.36 20.19
C ARG A 367 6.34 -0.34 19.10
N PRO A 368 7.62 -0.14 19.44
CA PRO A 368 8.71 -0.35 18.51
C PRO A 368 8.69 -1.75 17.90
N ALA A 369 9.04 -1.85 16.63
CA ALA A 369 9.21 -3.11 15.91
C ALA A 369 10.53 -3.01 15.12
N PRO A 370 11.69 -3.21 15.76
CA PRO A 370 13.00 -2.98 15.16
C PRO A 370 13.21 -3.82 13.92
N LEU A 371 13.88 -3.25 12.91
CA LEU A 371 14.23 -3.95 11.67
C LEU A 371 15.47 -4.81 11.88
N ILE A 372 15.33 -6.07 11.49
CA ILE A 372 16.45 -6.99 11.22
C ILE A 372 16.62 -7.01 9.69
N ASP A 373 17.67 -6.36 9.21
CA ASP A 373 17.95 -6.20 7.76
C ASP A 373 18.66 -7.43 7.17
N GLU A 374 19.15 -8.36 8.00
CA GLU A 374 19.63 -9.64 7.53
C GLU A 374 18.46 -10.45 6.93
N VAL A 375 18.69 -11.02 5.75
CA VAL A 375 17.67 -11.82 5.06
C VAL A 375 17.34 -13.06 5.90
N MET A 376 16.07 -13.22 6.23
CA MET A 376 15.60 -14.38 6.98
C MET A 376 15.92 -15.68 6.21
N ASP A 377 16.51 -16.64 6.91
CA ASP A 377 16.75 -17.95 6.37
C ASP A 377 15.47 -18.81 6.36
N VAL A 378 15.18 -19.43 5.21
CA VAL A 378 13.98 -20.26 4.99
C VAL A 378 14.33 -21.49 4.17
N GLU A 379 13.73 -22.63 4.51
CA GLU A 379 13.95 -23.89 3.80
C GLU A 379 13.20 -23.98 2.47
N GLN A 380 12.06 -23.29 2.37
CA GLN A 380 11.18 -23.35 1.20
C GLN A 380 10.49 -22.03 0.97
N VAL A 381 10.30 -21.71 -0.31
CA VAL A 381 9.46 -20.58 -0.75
C VAL A 381 8.40 -21.03 -1.73
N ILE A 382 7.22 -20.38 -1.68
CA ILE A 382 6.09 -20.59 -2.58
C ILE A 382 5.82 -19.25 -3.26
N ILE A 383 6.34 -19.07 -4.45
CA ILE A 383 6.33 -17.80 -5.17
C ILE A 383 5.11 -17.74 -6.08
N SER A 384 4.17 -16.83 -5.80
CA SER A 384 3.00 -16.62 -6.65
C SER A 384 3.41 -16.01 -7.99
N THR A 385 2.82 -16.49 -9.08
CA THR A 385 2.98 -15.90 -10.42
C THR A 385 2.27 -14.55 -10.54
N ARG A 386 1.26 -14.30 -9.69
CA ARG A 386 0.46 -13.07 -9.66
C ARG A 386 0.68 -12.29 -8.38
N GLN A 387 1.70 -11.42 -8.36
CA GLN A 387 2.05 -10.59 -7.20
C GLN A 387 1.68 -9.10 -7.36
N HIS A 388 0.98 -8.74 -8.42
CA HIS A 388 0.71 -7.36 -8.82
C HIS A 388 -0.65 -7.25 -9.51
N ILE A 389 -1.07 -6.01 -9.84
CA ILE A 389 -2.22 -5.78 -10.73
C ILE A 389 -1.81 -6.18 -12.14
N GLY A 390 -2.66 -6.93 -12.82
CA GLY A 390 -2.49 -7.34 -14.21
C GLY A 390 -2.41 -8.85 -14.38
N ALA A 391 -1.78 -9.30 -15.45
CA ALA A 391 -1.65 -10.71 -15.80
C ALA A 391 -0.57 -11.42 -14.97
N PRO A 392 -0.75 -12.70 -14.61
CA PRO A 392 0.29 -13.49 -13.95
C PRO A 392 1.52 -13.63 -14.87
N ALA A 393 2.69 -13.81 -14.27
CA ALA A 393 3.90 -14.16 -15.02
C ALA A 393 3.78 -15.58 -15.61
N LYS A 394 4.30 -15.78 -16.82
CA LYS A 394 4.41 -17.12 -17.43
C LYS A 394 5.62 -17.83 -16.84
N VAL A 395 5.40 -18.94 -16.17
CA VAL A 395 6.47 -19.80 -15.61
C VAL A 395 7.35 -20.33 -16.74
N ILE A 396 8.67 -20.33 -16.51
CA ILE A 396 9.71 -20.74 -17.48
C ILE A 396 10.65 -21.80 -16.92
N VAL A 397 10.38 -22.33 -15.73
CA VAL A 397 11.12 -23.40 -15.09
C VAL A 397 10.26 -24.65 -14.91
N SER A 398 10.90 -25.80 -14.77
CA SER A 398 10.27 -27.11 -14.60
C SER A 398 10.66 -27.73 -13.25
N VAL A 399 9.85 -28.69 -12.79
CA VAL A 399 10.17 -29.48 -11.60
C VAL A 399 11.51 -30.20 -11.81
N GLY A 400 12.39 -30.13 -10.83
CA GLY A 400 13.76 -30.67 -10.89
C GLY A 400 14.83 -29.67 -11.33
N ASP A 401 14.45 -28.48 -11.83
CA ASP A 401 15.44 -27.45 -12.18
C ASP A 401 16.12 -26.91 -10.91
N VAL A 402 17.45 -26.79 -10.95
CA VAL A 402 18.23 -26.11 -9.90
C VAL A 402 18.31 -24.63 -10.24
N VAL A 403 17.90 -23.77 -9.33
CA VAL A 403 17.84 -22.32 -9.51
C VAL A 403 18.66 -21.58 -8.46
N LYS A 404 19.20 -20.43 -8.84
CA LYS A 404 19.92 -19.52 -7.95
C LYS A 404 19.04 -18.35 -7.55
N LYS A 405 19.27 -17.79 -6.35
CA LYS A 405 18.64 -16.53 -5.92
C LYS A 405 18.87 -15.43 -6.97
N GLY A 406 17.80 -14.75 -7.36
CA GLY A 406 17.82 -13.75 -8.43
C GLY A 406 17.64 -14.31 -9.85
N GLN A 407 17.66 -15.63 -10.04
CA GLN A 407 17.41 -16.24 -11.35
C GLN A 407 15.93 -16.02 -11.75
N LEU A 408 15.72 -15.64 -13.00
CA LEU A 408 14.39 -15.49 -13.58
C LEU A 408 13.67 -16.85 -13.65
N ILE A 409 12.47 -16.92 -13.06
CA ILE A 409 11.63 -18.13 -13.03
C ILE A 409 10.28 -17.94 -13.70
N GLY A 410 9.91 -16.67 -14.00
CA GLY A 410 8.71 -16.37 -14.77
C GLY A 410 8.79 -14.99 -15.42
N LEU A 411 8.29 -14.95 -16.65
CA LEU A 411 8.30 -13.77 -17.52
C LEU A 411 6.96 -13.03 -17.48
N ALA A 412 7.02 -11.71 -17.42
CA ALA A 412 5.86 -10.87 -17.70
C ALA A 412 5.36 -11.14 -19.13
N GLN A 413 4.04 -11.29 -19.28
CA GLN A 413 3.44 -11.55 -20.60
C GLN A 413 3.58 -10.33 -21.51
N GLU A 414 3.92 -10.54 -22.76
CA GLU A 414 3.91 -9.51 -23.79
C GLU A 414 2.47 -8.99 -23.96
N ASN A 415 2.34 -7.69 -24.19
CA ASN A 415 1.06 -7.00 -24.38
C ASN A 415 0.09 -7.02 -23.17
N ALA A 416 0.56 -7.41 -21.99
CA ALA A 416 -0.20 -7.35 -20.74
C ALA A 416 0.56 -6.57 -19.67
N LEU A 417 -0.19 -5.93 -18.77
CA LEU A 417 0.41 -5.35 -17.58
C LEU A 417 0.94 -6.48 -16.70
N GLY A 418 2.24 -6.51 -16.43
CA GLY A 418 2.86 -7.60 -15.68
C GLY A 418 4.26 -7.28 -15.19
N ALA A 419 4.83 -8.16 -14.38
CA ALA A 419 6.20 -8.07 -13.88
C ALA A 419 6.85 -9.46 -13.82
N ASN A 420 8.15 -9.51 -14.07
CA ASN A 420 8.97 -10.70 -13.92
C ASN A 420 8.98 -11.21 -12.48
N ILE A 421 9.13 -12.52 -12.29
CA ILE A 421 9.36 -13.13 -10.99
C ILE A 421 10.68 -13.91 -10.99
N HIS A 422 11.35 -13.89 -9.83
CA HIS A 422 12.68 -14.45 -9.65
C HIS A 422 12.70 -15.41 -8.47
N SER A 423 13.60 -16.39 -8.50
CA SER A 423 13.86 -17.20 -7.33
C SER A 423 14.38 -16.31 -6.19
N SER A 424 13.82 -16.47 -4.99
CA SER A 424 14.20 -15.71 -3.81
C SER A 424 15.21 -16.45 -2.92
N ILE A 425 15.49 -17.74 -3.22
CA ILE A 425 16.49 -18.57 -2.57
C ILE A 425 17.22 -19.41 -3.61
N ASP A 426 18.39 -19.95 -3.25
CA ASP A 426 19.02 -21.05 -3.97
C ASP A 426 18.28 -22.35 -3.65
N GLY A 427 18.13 -23.27 -4.62
CA GLY A 427 17.50 -24.56 -4.39
C GLY A 427 16.92 -25.22 -5.64
N THR A 428 16.16 -26.27 -5.42
CA THR A 428 15.53 -27.09 -6.47
C THR A 428 14.04 -26.80 -6.57
N VAL A 429 13.51 -26.64 -7.79
CA VAL A 429 12.07 -26.48 -8.06
C VAL A 429 11.37 -27.79 -7.77
N VAL A 430 10.50 -27.80 -6.74
CA VAL A 430 9.76 -29.00 -6.32
C VAL A 430 8.32 -29.03 -6.85
N SER A 431 7.79 -27.88 -7.25
CA SER A 431 6.47 -27.74 -7.90
C SER A 431 6.46 -26.48 -8.76
N ALA A 432 5.84 -26.55 -9.92
CA ALA A 432 5.64 -25.41 -10.81
C ALA A 432 4.33 -25.58 -11.58
N ASP A 433 3.43 -24.61 -11.43
CA ASP A 433 2.17 -24.51 -12.15
C ASP A 433 1.89 -23.06 -12.58
N GLU A 434 0.73 -22.79 -13.16
CA GLU A 434 0.35 -21.45 -13.61
C GLU A 434 0.20 -20.42 -12.47
N ASN A 435 0.02 -20.86 -11.23
CA ASN A 435 -0.25 -20.01 -10.05
C ASN A 435 0.97 -19.83 -9.15
N TYR A 436 1.80 -20.88 -9.01
CA TYR A 436 2.91 -20.90 -8.05
C TYR A 436 4.12 -21.67 -8.55
N VAL A 437 5.29 -21.21 -8.11
CA VAL A 437 6.55 -21.96 -8.20
C VAL A 437 7.04 -22.19 -6.78
N THR A 438 7.22 -23.45 -6.41
CA THR A 438 7.75 -23.85 -5.10
C THR A 438 9.21 -24.27 -5.24
N ILE A 439 10.09 -23.66 -4.46
CA ILE A 439 11.52 -23.92 -4.46
C ILE A 439 11.91 -24.34 -3.06
N ARG A 440 12.65 -25.44 -2.95
CA ARG A 440 13.20 -25.94 -1.69
C ARG A 440 14.72 -25.82 -1.75
N ARG A 441 15.30 -25.36 -0.66
CA ARG A 441 16.76 -25.35 -0.46
C ARG A 441 17.29 -26.79 -0.48
N ASP A 442 18.45 -26.99 -1.10
CA ASP A 442 19.09 -28.29 -1.17
C ASP A 442 19.75 -28.68 0.16
#